data_4ab2b1c5ef51e65ae716e852ad08e056
#
_entry.id   4ab2b1c5ef51e65ae716e852ad08e056
#
_cell.length_a   1.000
_cell.length_b   1.000
_cell.length_c   1.000
_cell.angle_alpha   90.00
_cell.angle_beta   90.00
_cell.angle_gamma   90.00
#
_symmetry.space_group_name_H-M   'P 1'
#
loop_
_entity.id
_entity.type
_entity.pdbx_description
1 polymer ?
#
loop_
_entity_poly.entity_id
_entity_poly.type
_entity_poly.pdbx_seq_one_letter_code
_entity_poly.pdbx_strand_id
1 'polypeptide(L)'
;RMSVGLKGSGTYAQAMHILKANGFEEGSHFLNLSSTHSVEALQKGEIDAAFIVDAYEAPNVQKLLKDPNLHLVAFDRAEAYVRLLPYMQILNVPAGAFSLTRNFPPRDIKLMASTTNLLIDDRMHPALQFLFLEAAREINGKASFFAEQGEFPSFKSTGLIQSPVALHYEKNGSPLLMLYFPFWLAELINRLIFVLLPFCAVAYPVLLTLPGYRNKRMKRKIDKLYGTLKGYEQELTENFLPEVKDEYLKRLDLLEYQALQL
;
A
#
# COMPACT_ATOMS: atom_id res chain seq x y z
N ARG A 1 -16.69 37.45 23.57
CA ARG A 1 -15.61 37.32 22.57
C ARG A 1 -15.22 35.86 22.43
N MET A 2 -14.97 35.41 21.21
CA MET A 2 -14.67 33.99 20.93
C MET A 2 -13.50 33.85 19.96
N SER A 3 -12.56 32.98 20.24
CA SER A 3 -11.52 32.64 19.28
C SER A 3 -12.01 31.56 18.30
N VAL A 4 -11.86 31.83 17.01
CA VAL A 4 -12.24 30.91 15.91
C VAL A 4 -11.03 30.35 15.14
N GLY A 5 -9.83 30.60 15.65
CA GLY A 5 -8.58 30.20 14.98
C GLY A 5 -8.05 31.22 13.97
N LEU A 6 -6.82 31.02 13.53
CA LEU A 6 -6.20 31.88 12.53
C LEU A 6 -6.88 31.76 11.17
N LYS A 7 -7.07 32.86 10.45
CA LYS A 7 -7.57 32.82 9.06
C LYS A 7 -6.68 31.92 8.20
N GLY A 8 -7.33 31.00 7.45
CA GLY A 8 -6.64 30.03 6.63
C GLY A 8 -6.28 28.72 7.37
N SER A 9 -6.52 28.61 8.68
CA SER A 9 -6.35 27.36 9.41
C SER A 9 -7.59 26.43 9.29
N GLY A 10 -7.38 25.14 9.50
CA GLY A 10 -8.47 24.16 9.60
C GLY A 10 -9.44 24.50 10.74
N THR A 11 -8.94 24.94 11.89
CA THR A 11 -9.77 25.39 13.02
C THR A 11 -10.71 26.53 12.60
N TYR A 12 -10.20 27.55 11.91
CA TYR A 12 -11.01 28.66 11.40
C TYR A 12 -12.10 28.17 10.44
N ALA A 13 -11.71 27.31 9.46
CA ALA A 13 -12.65 26.82 8.49
C ALA A 13 -13.80 26.03 9.15
N GLN A 14 -13.49 25.14 10.08
CA GLN A 14 -14.48 24.34 10.80
C GLN A 14 -15.36 25.19 11.72
N ALA A 15 -14.76 26.09 12.50
CA ALA A 15 -15.50 27.00 13.36
C ALA A 15 -16.48 27.83 12.55
N MET A 16 -16.05 28.41 11.44
CA MET A 16 -16.91 29.23 10.58
C MET A 16 -18.00 28.42 9.88
N HIS A 17 -17.75 27.16 9.50
CA HIS A 17 -18.78 26.28 8.95
C HIS A 17 -19.89 26.02 9.99
N ILE A 18 -19.51 25.70 11.23
CA ILE A 18 -20.47 25.46 12.31
C ILE A 18 -21.24 26.75 12.63
N LEU A 19 -20.56 27.88 12.76
CA LEU A 19 -21.18 29.16 13.08
C LEU A 19 -22.15 29.61 11.98
N LYS A 20 -21.76 29.53 10.71
CA LYS A 20 -22.63 29.85 9.56
C LYS A 20 -23.84 28.92 9.48
N ALA A 21 -23.67 27.63 9.76
CA ALA A 21 -24.80 26.69 9.83
C ALA A 21 -25.83 27.06 10.91
N ASN A 22 -25.44 27.84 11.91
CA ASN A 22 -26.29 28.39 12.95
C ASN A 22 -26.73 29.85 12.72
N GLY A 23 -26.45 30.41 11.54
CA GLY A 23 -26.85 31.77 11.18
C GLY A 23 -25.95 32.90 11.72
N PHE A 24 -24.74 32.54 12.22
CA PHE A 24 -23.76 33.54 12.65
C PHE A 24 -22.87 33.96 11.48
N GLU A 25 -22.78 35.24 11.22
CA GLU A 25 -21.86 35.81 10.25
C GLU A 25 -20.57 36.28 10.92
N GLU A 26 -19.52 36.49 10.13
CA GLU A 26 -18.24 37.01 10.60
C GLU A 26 -18.43 38.41 11.19
N GLY A 27 -17.97 38.65 12.42
CA GLY A 27 -18.17 39.88 13.14
C GLY A 27 -17.05 40.17 14.15
N SER A 28 -17.09 41.35 14.75
CA SER A 28 -16.08 41.87 15.71
C SER A 28 -15.95 41.02 16.99
N HIS A 29 -16.89 40.09 17.22
CA HIS A 29 -16.87 39.18 18.37
C HIS A 29 -15.96 37.98 18.15
N PHE A 30 -15.57 37.71 16.90
CA PHE A 30 -14.72 36.57 16.53
C PHE A 30 -13.27 37.02 16.40
N LEU A 31 -12.39 36.40 17.16
CA LEU A 31 -10.97 36.73 17.20
C LEU A 31 -10.19 35.64 16.46
N ASN A 32 -9.23 36.04 15.66
CA ASN A 32 -8.38 35.14 14.90
C ASN A 32 -7.07 34.92 15.64
N LEU A 33 -7.10 34.05 16.69
CA LEU A 33 -5.94 33.75 17.52
C LEU A 33 -5.38 32.38 17.14
N SER A 34 -4.06 32.17 17.35
CA SER A 34 -3.46 30.86 17.26
C SER A 34 -3.98 29.95 18.40
N SER A 35 -3.84 28.62 18.27
CA SER A 35 -4.25 27.68 19.33
C SER A 35 -3.63 28.05 20.70
N THR A 36 -2.33 28.34 20.75
CA THR A 36 -1.64 28.70 21.99
C THR A 36 -2.16 30.02 22.57
N HIS A 37 -2.31 31.07 21.77
CA HIS A 37 -2.85 32.34 22.25
C HIS A 37 -4.33 32.25 22.66
N SER A 38 -5.11 31.37 21.99
CA SER A 38 -6.51 31.12 22.38
C SER A 38 -6.58 30.46 23.77
N VAL A 39 -5.71 29.51 24.07
CA VAL A 39 -5.63 28.89 25.37
C VAL A 39 -5.25 29.89 26.46
N GLU A 40 -4.24 30.71 26.22
CA GLU A 40 -3.80 31.73 27.17
C GLU A 40 -4.87 32.78 27.43
N ALA A 41 -5.50 33.28 26.35
CA ALA A 41 -6.57 34.28 26.47
C ALA A 41 -7.81 33.74 27.21
N LEU A 42 -8.16 32.47 26.97
CA LEU A 42 -9.26 31.81 27.65
C LEU A 42 -8.97 31.65 29.16
N GLN A 43 -7.76 31.21 29.52
CA GLN A 43 -7.34 31.02 30.90
C GLN A 43 -7.24 32.38 31.67
N LYS A 44 -6.90 33.47 30.98
CA LYS A 44 -6.89 34.84 31.55
C LYS A 44 -8.28 35.47 31.61
N GLY A 45 -9.31 34.85 30.99
CA GLY A 45 -10.65 35.46 30.89
C GLY A 45 -10.74 36.62 29.92
N GLU A 46 -9.81 36.74 28.98
CA GLU A 46 -9.82 37.77 27.93
C GLU A 46 -10.85 37.46 26.83
N ILE A 47 -11.16 36.16 26.67
CA ILE A 47 -12.19 35.61 25.79
C ILE A 47 -13.09 34.64 26.55
N ASP A 48 -14.32 34.53 26.09
CA ASP A 48 -15.38 33.70 26.74
C ASP A 48 -15.40 32.27 26.20
N ALA A 49 -14.94 32.06 24.97
CA ALA A 49 -14.92 30.73 24.32
C ALA A 49 -13.81 30.64 23.26
N ALA A 50 -13.41 29.41 22.96
CA ALA A 50 -12.47 29.13 21.89
C ALA A 50 -12.83 27.83 21.15
N PHE A 51 -12.74 27.86 19.83
CA PHE A 51 -12.68 26.67 19.03
C PHE A 51 -11.23 26.18 18.95
N ILE A 52 -11.00 24.92 19.28
CA ILE A 52 -9.70 24.26 19.18
C ILE A 52 -9.91 22.94 18.49
N VAL A 53 -9.21 22.75 17.37
CA VAL A 53 -9.19 21.51 16.60
C VAL A 53 -7.79 20.95 16.71
N ASP A 54 -7.64 19.91 17.55
CA ASP A 54 -6.35 19.29 17.83
C ASP A 54 -6.57 17.86 18.36
N ALA A 55 -5.51 17.06 18.45
CA ALA A 55 -5.55 15.75 19.06
C ALA A 55 -5.81 15.85 20.59
N TYR A 56 -6.40 14.81 21.16
CA TYR A 56 -6.61 14.73 22.62
C TYR A 56 -5.31 14.87 23.40
N GLU A 57 -4.24 14.25 22.92
CA GLU A 57 -2.92 14.23 23.56
C GLU A 57 -2.16 15.56 23.40
N ALA A 58 -2.65 16.49 22.58
CA ALA A 58 -1.98 17.77 22.32
C ALA A 58 -1.84 18.58 23.61
N PRO A 59 -0.67 19.19 23.88
CA PRO A 59 -0.41 19.90 25.12
C PRO A 59 -1.43 21.00 25.43
N ASN A 60 -1.88 21.71 24.42
CA ASN A 60 -2.90 22.77 24.55
C ASN A 60 -4.25 22.20 25.00
N VAL A 61 -4.69 21.06 24.45
CA VAL A 61 -5.93 20.38 24.84
C VAL A 61 -5.81 19.88 26.27
N GLN A 62 -4.72 19.18 26.60
CA GLN A 62 -4.47 18.68 27.95
C GLN A 62 -4.40 19.77 29.01
N LYS A 63 -3.87 20.97 28.66
CA LYS A 63 -3.84 22.12 29.54
C LYS A 63 -5.24 22.65 29.85
N LEU A 64 -6.13 22.71 28.84
CA LEU A 64 -7.51 23.13 29.04
C LEU A 64 -8.35 22.11 29.82
N LEU A 65 -8.21 20.82 29.54
CA LEU A 65 -8.95 19.75 30.23
C LEU A 65 -8.58 19.65 31.73
N LYS A 66 -7.39 20.10 32.11
CA LYS A 66 -6.95 20.16 33.50
C LYS A 66 -7.42 21.39 34.25
N ASP A 67 -7.82 22.43 33.57
CA ASP A 67 -8.26 23.67 34.20
C ASP A 67 -9.67 23.53 34.79
N PRO A 68 -9.87 23.69 36.11
CA PRO A 68 -11.17 23.52 36.74
C PRO A 68 -12.17 24.61 36.44
N ASN A 69 -11.71 25.76 35.93
CA ASN A 69 -12.56 26.91 35.60
C ASN A 69 -13.14 26.83 34.20
N LEU A 70 -12.69 25.88 33.38
CA LEU A 70 -13.11 25.74 32.01
C LEU A 70 -14.10 24.58 31.85
N HIS A 71 -15.04 24.75 30.93
CA HIS A 71 -16.05 23.77 30.59
C HIS A 71 -16.02 23.42 29.12
N LEU A 72 -16.29 22.16 28.80
CA LEU A 72 -16.48 21.73 27.43
C LEU A 72 -17.94 22.00 27.00
N VAL A 73 -18.08 22.60 25.82
CA VAL A 73 -19.37 22.83 25.19
C VAL A 73 -19.78 21.56 24.44
N ALA A 74 -20.92 20.97 24.83
CA ALA A 74 -21.47 19.81 24.13
C ALA A 74 -22.22 20.24 22.87
N PHE A 75 -22.16 19.39 21.84
CA PHE A 75 -22.93 19.55 20.62
C PHE A 75 -24.25 18.75 20.71
N ASP A 76 -25.28 19.31 21.33
CA ASP A 76 -26.57 18.62 21.53
C ASP A 76 -27.23 18.21 20.20
N ARG A 77 -26.94 18.90 19.10
CA ARG A 77 -27.44 18.60 17.75
C ARG A 77 -26.39 17.96 16.87
N ALA A 78 -25.47 17.18 17.44
CA ALA A 78 -24.32 16.58 16.72
C ALA A 78 -24.78 15.80 15.49
N GLU A 79 -25.86 15.03 15.55
CA GLU A 79 -26.39 14.25 14.43
C GLU A 79 -26.85 15.13 13.27
N ALA A 80 -27.40 16.31 13.53
CA ALA A 80 -27.74 17.25 12.48
C ALA A 80 -26.50 17.83 11.79
N TYR A 81 -25.47 18.17 12.58
CA TYR A 81 -24.20 18.66 12.01
C TYR A 81 -23.54 17.65 11.09
N VAL A 82 -23.48 16.38 11.47
CA VAL A 82 -22.86 15.33 10.62
C VAL A 82 -23.63 15.14 9.31
N ARG A 83 -24.95 15.35 9.30
CA ARG A 83 -25.74 15.31 8.06
C ARG A 83 -25.48 16.50 7.15
N LEU A 84 -25.27 17.69 7.72
CA LEU A 84 -24.96 18.91 6.99
C LEU A 84 -23.49 18.98 6.56
N LEU A 85 -22.60 18.41 7.37
CA LEU A 85 -21.14 18.42 7.20
C LEU A 85 -20.60 16.98 7.22
N PRO A 86 -20.71 16.23 6.10
CA PRO A 86 -20.43 14.78 6.06
C PRO A 86 -18.98 14.39 6.39
N TYR A 87 -18.05 15.35 6.37
CA TYR A 87 -16.65 15.16 6.77
C TYR A 87 -16.45 15.18 8.29
N MET A 88 -17.47 15.53 9.05
CA MET A 88 -17.44 15.49 10.53
C MET A 88 -17.97 14.17 11.07
N GLN A 89 -17.44 13.80 12.23
CA GLN A 89 -17.86 12.62 13.01
C GLN A 89 -18.20 13.03 14.42
N ILE A 90 -19.04 12.23 15.09
CA ILE A 90 -19.42 12.43 16.48
C ILE A 90 -18.46 11.64 17.36
N LEU A 91 -17.88 12.30 18.36
CA LEU A 91 -17.15 11.65 19.45
C LEU A 91 -18.04 11.67 20.70
N ASN A 92 -18.38 10.48 21.19
CA ASN A 92 -19.11 10.33 22.44
C ASN A 92 -18.10 10.30 23.59
N VAL A 93 -18.25 11.20 24.53
CA VAL A 93 -17.40 11.33 25.72
C VAL A 93 -18.24 11.06 26.93
N PRO A 94 -18.08 9.92 27.62
CA PRO A 94 -18.85 9.59 28.81
C PRO A 94 -18.48 10.50 30.00
N ALA A 95 -19.38 10.58 30.94
CA ALA A 95 -19.17 11.29 32.21
C ALA A 95 -17.89 10.77 32.89
N GLY A 96 -17.05 11.67 33.41
CA GLY A 96 -15.81 11.34 34.08
C GLY A 96 -14.63 10.93 33.15
N ALA A 97 -14.82 10.89 31.83
CA ALA A 97 -13.84 10.36 30.88
C ALA A 97 -12.46 11.04 30.95
N PHE A 98 -12.41 12.33 31.21
CA PHE A 98 -11.14 13.07 31.32
C PHE A 98 -10.60 13.12 32.76
N SER A 99 -11.46 12.94 33.77
CA SER A 99 -11.05 12.87 35.20
C SER A 99 -12.15 12.23 36.02
N LEU A 100 -11.92 11.01 36.49
CA LEU A 100 -12.83 10.30 37.39
C LEU A 100 -12.97 11.01 38.74
N THR A 101 -11.85 11.56 39.27
CA THR A 101 -11.85 12.24 40.59
C THR A 101 -12.63 13.54 40.58
N ARG A 102 -12.66 14.27 39.47
CA ARG A 102 -13.43 15.51 39.31
C ARG A 102 -14.78 15.29 38.66
N ASN A 103 -15.10 14.06 38.26
CA ASN A 103 -16.25 13.73 37.43
C ASN A 103 -16.34 14.67 36.19
N PHE A 104 -15.22 14.79 35.42
CA PHE A 104 -15.17 15.67 34.26
C PHE A 104 -15.09 14.90 32.96
N PRO A 105 -15.98 15.16 32.00
CA PRO A 105 -17.18 16.01 32.07
C PRO A 105 -18.22 15.43 33.05
N PRO A 106 -19.13 16.27 33.62
CA PRO A 106 -20.07 15.83 34.65
C PRO A 106 -21.22 14.98 34.09
N ARG A 107 -21.40 14.94 32.78
CA ARG A 107 -22.38 14.16 32.05
C ARG A 107 -21.80 13.72 30.72
N ASP A 108 -22.46 12.76 30.09
CA ASP A 108 -22.11 12.38 28.72
C ASP A 108 -22.24 13.56 27.76
N ILE A 109 -21.25 13.81 26.96
CA ILE A 109 -21.23 14.90 25.98
C ILE A 109 -20.85 14.37 24.60
N LYS A 110 -21.34 15.07 23.58
CA LYS A 110 -20.96 14.83 22.19
C LYS A 110 -20.03 15.94 21.73
N LEU A 111 -18.87 15.56 21.22
CA LEU A 111 -17.93 16.44 20.56
C LEU A 111 -17.94 16.17 19.06
N MET A 112 -17.43 17.10 18.30
CA MET A 112 -17.28 16.96 16.85
C MET A 112 -15.80 16.72 16.51
N ALA A 113 -15.55 15.76 15.64
CA ALA A 113 -14.22 15.51 15.08
C ALA A 113 -14.25 15.65 13.57
N SER A 114 -13.14 16.05 13.00
CA SER A 114 -12.92 16.03 11.56
C SER A 114 -12.00 14.87 11.18
N THR A 115 -12.21 14.33 10.00
CA THR A 115 -11.34 13.29 9.45
C THR A 115 -10.14 13.94 8.77
N THR A 116 -8.93 13.49 9.10
CA THR A 116 -7.72 13.84 8.38
C THR A 116 -7.49 12.81 7.29
N ASN A 117 -7.34 13.27 6.05
CA ASN A 117 -7.11 12.40 4.91
C ASN A 117 -5.70 12.60 4.35
N LEU A 118 -5.05 11.51 3.98
CA LEU A 118 -3.83 11.54 3.20
C LEU A 118 -4.21 11.64 1.72
N LEU A 119 -3.92 12.78 1.11
CA LEU A 119 -4.13 12.99 -0.31
C LEU A 119 -2.86 12.65 -1.08
N ILE A 120 -3.02 11.93 -2.16
CA ILE A 120 -1.93 11.53 -3.05
C ILE A 120 -2.27 11.90 -4.50
N ASP A 121 -1.24 12.10 -5.31
CA ASP A 121 -1.37 12.22 -6.76
C ASP A 121 -1.61 10.82 -7.36
N ASP A 122 -2.48 10.71 -8.37
CA ASP A 122 -2.79 9.47 -9.08
C ASP A 122 -1.57 8.88 -9.81
N ARG A 123 -0.55 9.71 -10.10
CA ARG A 123 0.74 9.29 -10.68
C ARG A 123 1.70 8.68 -9.65
N MET A 124 1.35 8.73 -8.35
CA MET A 124 2.22 8.16 -7.31
C MET A 124 2.37 6.66 -7.49
N HIS A 125 3.62 6.20 -7.51
CA HIS A 125 3.93 4.77 -7.68
C HIS A 125 3.25 3.93 -6.57
N PRO A 126 2.59 2.80 -6.92
CA PRO A 126 1.86 1.96 -5.96
C PRO A 126 2.68 1.55 -4.73
N ALA A 127 3.96 1.24 -4.92
CA ALA A 127 4.86 0.87 -3.82
C ALA A 127 5.04 2.01 -2.80
N LEU A 128 5.07 3.28 -3.24
CA LEU A 128 5.13 4.42 -2.33
C LEU A 128 3.82 4.60 -1.56
N GLN A 129 2.68 4.36 -2.22
CA GLN A 129 1.38 4.38 -1.55
C GLN A 129 1.32 3.35 -0.42
N PHE A 130 1.83 2.13 -0.64
CA PHE A 130 1.96 1.12 0.41
C PHE A 130 2.82 1.58 1.58
N LEU A 131 3.96 2.23 1.31
CA LEU A 131 4.81 2.78 2.37
C LEU A 131 4.09 3.82 3.22
N PHE A 132 3.32 4.71 2.59
CA PHE A 132 2.51 5.68 3.34
C PHE A 132 1.43 5.00 4.20
N LEU A 133 0.80 3.95 3.71
CA LEU A 133 -0.18 3.18 4.47
C LEU A 133 0.46 2.45 5.65
N GLU A 134 1.64 1.86 5.46
CA GLU A 134 2.40 1.24 6.56
C GLU A 134 2.85 2.27 7.59
N ALA A 135 3.37 3.43 7.16
CA ALA A 135 3.74 4.52 8.06
C ALA A 135 2.51 5.04 8.83
N ALA A 136 1.37 5.20 8.16
CA ALA A 136 0.12 5.59 8.80
C ALA A 136 -0.33 4.56 9.83
N ARG A 137 -0.19 3.26 9.55
CA ARG A 137 -0.48 2.18 10.50
C ARG A 137 0.45 2.19 11.71
N GLU A 138 1.74 2.38 11.48
CA GLU A 138 2.74 2.44 12.55
C GLU A 138 2.51 3.63 13.49
N ILE A 139 2.21 4.80 12.92
CA ILE A 139 2.03 6.05 13.66
C ILE A 139 0.66 6.10 14.36
N ASN A 140 -0.42 5.77 13.61
CA ASN A 140 -1.79 5.98 14.05
C ASN A 140 -2.53 4.69 14.43
N GLY A 141 -1.94 3.52 14.24
CA GLY A 141 -2.58 2.24 14.51
C GLY A 141 -2.60 1.83 15.99
N LYS A 142 -1.96 2.59 16.85
CA LYS A 142 -2.00 2.36 18.30
C LYS A 142 -3.31 2.85 18.89
N ALA A 143 -3.79 2.16 19.93
CA ALA A 143 -4.95 2.64 20.69
C ALA A 143 -4.66 4.03 21.26
N SER A 144 -5.61 4.94 21.15
CA SER A 144 -5.60 6.25 21.76
C SER A 144 -6.88 6.46 22.58
N PHE A 145 -7.04 7.64 23.16
CA PHE A 145 -8.24 7.91 23.95
C PHE A 145 -9.56 7.78 23.14
N PHE A 146 -9.53 8.12 21.85
CA PHE A 146 -10.68 8.08 20.95
C PHE A 146 -10.59 7.05 19.83
N ALA A 147 -9.54 6.23 19.80
CA ALA A 147 -9.34 5.24 18.74
C ALA A 147 -8.96 3.88 19.32
N GLU A 148 -9.54 2.85 18.78
CA GLU A 148 -9.19 1.47 19.10
C GLU A 148 -7.90 1.06 18.39
N GLN A 149 -7.26 0.02 18.92
CA GLN A 149 -6.05 -0.51 18.28
C GLN A 149 -6.37 -1.03 16.88
N GLY A 150 -5.66 -0.52 15.88
CA GLY A 150 -5.84 -0.91 14.49
C GLY A 150 -7.02 -0.23 13.78
N GLU A 151 -7.69 0.74 14.41
CA GLU A 151 -8.76 1.52 13.76
C GLU A 151 -8.22 2.39 12.62
N PHE A 152 -6.99 2.86 12.75
CA PHE A 152 -6.34 3.67 11.71
C PHE A 152 -5.13 2.96 11.08
N PRO A 153 -4.85 3.20 9.77
CA PRO A 153 -5.61 4.03 8.85
C PRO A 153 -7.01 3.47 8.56
N SER A 154 -8.03 4.34 8.55
CA SER A 154 -9.41 3.98 8.25
C SER A 154 -9.71 4.24 6.77
N PHE A 155 -10.48 3.35 6.15
CA PHE A 155 -10.85 3.41 4.73
C PHE A 155 -12.32 3.82 4.55
N LYS A 156 -12.93 4.41 5.58
CA LYS A 156 -14.30 4.94 5.49
C LYS A 156 -14.38 6.01 4.42
N SER A 157 -15.43 5.96 3.59
CA SER A 157 -15.64 6.94 2.52
C SER A 157 -15.80 8.36 3.09
N THR A 158 -14.97 9.26 2.62
CA THR A 158 -15.00 10.70 2.99
C THR A 158 -15.49 11.59 1.84
N GLY A 159 -16.11 10.99 0.81
CA GLY A 159 -16.48 11.68 -0.43
C GLY A 159 -15.34 11.86 -1.44
N LEU A 160 -14.12 11.43 -1.09
CA LEU A 160 -12.96 11.42 -1.99
C LEU A 160 -12.79 10.04 -2.63
N ILE A 161 -12.24 10.02 -3.84
CA ILE A 161 -11.95 8.78 -4.56
C ILE A 161 -10.80 8.08 -3.84
N GLN A 162 -11.02 6.83 -3.45
CA GLN A 162 -9.99 6.01 -2.84
C GLN A 162 -9.07 5.40 -3.91
N SER A 163 -7.77 5.33 -3.61
CA SER A 163 -6.83 4.68 -4.52
C SER A 163 -7.06 3.16 -4.56
N PRO A 164 -6.84 2.51 -5.73
CA PRO A 164 -6.92 1.05 -5.84
C PRO A 164 -5.97 0.32 -4.86
N VAL A 165 -4.83 0.93 -4.56
CA VAL A 165 -3.84 0.40 -3.60
C VAL A 165 -4.40 0.43 -2.19
N ALA A 166 -5.08 1.53 -1.79
CA ALA A 166 -5.71 1.64 -0.48
C ALA A 166 -6.84 0.61 -0.31
N LEU A 167 -7.67 0.41 -1.33
CA LEU A 167 -8.71 -0.62 -1.34
C LEU A 167 -8.14 -2.05 -1.25
N HIS A 168 -7.02 -2.30 -1.92
CA HIS A 168 -6.32 -3.59 -1.82
C HIS A 168 -5.75 -3.80 -0.43
N TYR A 169 -5.15 -2.77 0.14
CA TYR A 169 -4.59 -2.80 1.50
C TYR A 169 -5.66 -3.04 2.57
N GLU A 170 -6.83 -2.40 2.45
CA GLU A 170 -7.97 -2.62 3.35
C GLU A 170 -8.39 -4.08 3.38
N LYS A 171 -8.46 -4.74 2.21
CA LYS A 171 -8.93 -6.12 2.08
C LYS A 171 -7.89 -7.17 2.46
N ASN A 172 -6.64 -6.96 2.10
CA ASN A 172 -5.59 -7.97 2.15
C ASN A 172 -4.47 -7.63 3.15
N GLY A 173 -4.47 -6.42 3.69
CA GLY A 173 -3.38 -5.93 4.54
C GLY A 173 -2.08 -5.69 3.78
N SER A 174 -0.97 -5.74 4.52
CA SER A 174 0.37 -5.58 3.96
C SER A 174 0.74 -6.79 3.09
N PRO A 175 1.38 -6.57 1.93
CA PRO A 175 1.91 -7.66 1.12
C PRO A 175 2.83 -8.57 1.94
N LEU A 176 2.67 -9.90 1.80
CA LEU A 176 3.43 -10.88 2.57
C LEU A 176 4.95 -10.66 2.51
N LEU A 177 5.47 -10.27 1.35
CA LEU A 177 6.91 -10.01 1.18
C LEU A 177 7.39 -8.83 2.04
N MET A 178 6.55 -7.82 2.26
CA MET A 178 6.91 -6.65 3.09
C MET A 178 6.90 -6.95 4.59
N LEU A 179 6.30 -8.06 5.03
CA LEU A 179 6.35 -8.50 6.42
C LEU A 179 7.71 -9.11 6.80
N TYR A 180 8.41 -9.71 5.83
CA TYR A 180 9.66 -10.45 6.07
C TYR A 180 10.90 -9.74 5.51
N PHE A 181 10.74 -8.87 4.53
CA PHE A 181 11.83 -8.22 3.82
C PHE A 181 11.70 -6.70 3.85
N PRO A 182 12.83 -5.97 3.84
CA PRO A 182 12.81 -4.52 3.63
C PRO A 182 12.12 -4.17 2.32
N PHE A 183 11.48 -3.01 2.27
CA PHE A 183 10.69 -2.54 1.13
C PHE A 183 11.40 -2.71 -0.23
N TRP A 184 12.66 -2.28 -0.32
CA TRP A 184 13.43 -2.37 -1.57
C TRP A 184 13.62 -3.81 -2.07
N LEU A 185 13.78 -4.76 -1.13
CA LEU A 185 13.97 -6.18 -1.47
C LEU A 185 12.64 -6.83 -1.83
N ALA A 186 11.57 -6.52 -1.11
CA ALA A 186 10.23 -7.00 -1.43
C ALA A 186 9.80 -6.56 -2.83
N GLU A 187 10.04 -5.29 -3.18
CA GLU A 187 9.72 -4.74 -4.49
C GLU A 187 10.61 -5.35 -5.60
N LEU A 188 11.90 -5.57 -5.33
CA LEU A 188 12.81 -6.24 -6.24
C LEU A 188 12.34 -7.67 -6.54
N ILE A 189 11.98 -8.43 -5.50
CA ILE A 189 11.46 -9.81 -5.65
C ILE A 189 10.18 -9.81 -6.47
N ASN A 190 9.26 -8.89 -6.20
CA ASN A 190 8.00 -8.78 -6.93
C ASN A 190 8.25 -8.52 -8.43
N ARG A 191 9.13 -7.59 -8.78
CA ARG A 191 9.53 -7.34 -10.17
C ARG A 191 10.24 -8.53 -10.81
N LEU A 192 11.10 -9.20 -10.05
CA LEU A 192 11.83 -10.36 -10.51
C LEU A 192 10.89 -11.54 -10.84
N ILE A 193 9.87 -11.77 -10.04
CA ILE A 193 8.84 -12.79 -10.29
C ILE A 193 8.12 -12.51 -11.62
N PHE A 194 7.74 -11.25 -11.87
CA PHE A 194 7.07 -10.87 -13.13
C PHE A 194 7.92 -11.10 -14.37
N VAL A 195 9.25 -11.01 -14.27
CA VAL A 195 10.17 -11.25 -15.38
C VAL A 195 10.56 -12.74 -15.47
N LEU A 196 10.85 -13.37 -14.34
CA LEU A 196 11.30 -14.77 -14.29
C LEU A 196 10.20 -15.75 -14.67
N LEU A 197 8.96 -15.51 -14.30
CA LEU A 197 7.87 -16.46 -14.54
C LEU A 197 7.60 -16.68 -16.02
N PRO A 198 7.45 -15.65 -16.89
CA PRO A 198 7.35 -15.84 -18.33
C PRO A 198 8.64 -16.42 -18.93
N PHE A 199 9.82 -16.00 -18.44
CA PHE A 199 11.08 -16.54 -18.90
C PHE A 199 11.20 -18.03 -18.62
N CYS A 200 10.89 -18.49 -17.41
CA CYS A 200 10.88 -19.91 -17.06
C CYS A 200 9.84 -20.70 -17.84
N ALA A 201 8.67 -20.12 -18.11
CA ALA A 201 7.63 -20.77 -18.91
C ALA A 201 8.08 -21.05 -20.35
N VAL A 202 8.96 -20.22 -20.92
CA VAL A 202 9.55 -20.44 -22.24
C VAL A 202 10.81 -21.31 -22.16
N ALA A 203 11.69 -21.04 -21.21
CA ALA A 203 12.98 -21.74 -21.08
C ALA A 203 12.80 -23.21 -20.73
N TYR A 204 11.84 -23.55 -19.87
CA TYR A 204 11.59 -24.91 -19.42
C TYR A 204 11.28 -25.90 -20.57
N PRO A 205 10.29 -25.65 -21.46
CA PRO A 205 10.05 -26.53 -22.60
C PRO A 205 11.24 -26.57 -23.59
N VAL A 206 11.97 -25.46 -23.78
CA VAL A 206 13.16 -25.45 -24.62
C VAL A 206 14.24 -26.36 -24.05
N LEU A 207 14.52 -26.29 -22.75
CA LEU A 207 15.49 -27.14 -22.08
C LEU A 207 15.12 -28.62 -22.15
N LEU A 208 13.82 -28.97 -22.03
CA LEU A 208 13.33 -30.34 -22.14
C LEU A 208 13.48 -30.91 -23.57
N THR A 209 13.34 -30.08 -24.60
CA THR A 209 13.45 -30.50 -26.00
C THR A 209 14.89 -30.61 -26.50
N LEU A 210 15.84 -29.89 -25.90
CA LEU A 210 17.26 -29.87 -26.26
C LEU A 210 17.92 -31.26 -26.28
N PRO A 211 17.81 -32.11 -25.24
CA PRO A 211 18.40 -33.46 -25.28
C PRO A 211 17.77 -34.34 -26.35
N GLY A 212 16.45 -34.23 -26.58
CA GLY A 212 15.74 -34.95 -27.66
C GLY A 212 16.22 -34.53 -29.05
N TYR A 213 16.53 -33.24 -29.26
CA TYR A 213 17.06 -32.76 -30.52
C TYR A 213 18.48 -33.27 -30.79
N ARG A 214 19.33 -33.24 -29.78
CA ARG A 214 20.71 -33.78 -29.90
C ARG A 214 20.68 -35.28 -30.22
N ASN A 215 19.85 -36.03 -29.52
CA ASN A 215 19.71 -37.49 -29.77
C ASN A 215 19.14 -37.80 -31.17
N LYS A 216 18.14 -37.02 -31.64
CA LYS A 216 17.62 -37.14 -33.01
C LYS A 216 18.68 -36.80 -34.06
N ARG A 217 19.50 -35.79 -33.83
CA ARG A 217 20.58 -35.38 -34.75
C ARG A 217 21.68 -36.47 -34.82
N MET A 218 22.04 -37.02 -33.66
CA MET A 218 23.00 -38.14 -33.59
C MET A 218 22.43 -39.38 -34.30
N LYS A 219 21.17 -39.75 -34.02
CA LYS A 219 20.54 -40.89 -34.65
C LYS A 219 20.47 -40.73 -36.17
N ARG A 220 20.11 -39.57 -36.70
CA ARG A 220 20.12 -39.31 -38.15
C ARG A 220 21.52 -39.43 -38.78
N LYS A 221 22.60 -39.08 -38.12
CA LYS A 221 23.97 -39.26 -38.60
C LYS A 221 24.31 -40.75 -38.65
N ILE A 222 23.97 -41.51 -37.61
CA ILE A 222 24.17 -42.97 -37.55
C ILE A 222 23.36 -43.65 -38.65
N ASP A 223 22.06 -43.35 -38.80
CA ASP A 223 21.19 -43.94 -39.83
C ASP A 223 21.72 -43.68 -41.25
N LYS A 224 22.32 -42.52 -41.49
CA LYS A 224 22.93 -42.18 -42.77
C LYS A 224 24.18 -43.02 -43.04
N LEU A 225 25.03 -43.24 -42.05
CA LEU A 225 26.21 -44.12 -42.18
C LEU A 225 25.81 -45.59 -42.41
N TYR A 226 24.78 -46.05 -41.67
CA TYR A 226 24.22 -47.40 -41.89
C TYR A 226 23.60 -47.55 -43.28
N GLY A 227 22.95 -46.53 -43.81
CA GLY A 227 22.40 -46.56 -45.19
C GLY A 227 23.52 -46.69 -46.23
N THR A 228 24.66 -45.98 -46.01
CA THR A 228 25.80 -46.05 -46.92
C THR A 228 26.51 -47.41 -46.83
N LEU A 229 26.68 -47.95 -45.62
CA LEU A 229 27.25 -49.27 -45.41
C LEU A 229 26.43 -50.37 -46.06
N LYS A 230 25.09 -50.33 -45.89
CA LYS A 230 24.16 -51.26 -46.51
C LYS A 230 24.15 -51.19 -48.03
N GLY A 231 24.30 -50.00 -48.59
CA GLY A 231 24.49 -49.81 -50.04
C GLY A 231 25.75 -50.50 -50.55
N TYR A 232 26.87 -50.39 -49.82
CA TYR A 232 28.12 -51.08 -50.17
C TYR A 232 28.02 -52.58 -50.03
N GLU A 233 27.34 -53.07 -49.00
CA GLU A 233 27.07 -54.49 -48.80
C GLU A 233 26.28 -55.08 -49.95
N GLN A 234 25.25 -54.35 -50.41
CA GLN A 234 24.41 -54.75 -51.52
C GLN A 234 25.21 -54.76 -52.82
N GLU A 235 26.01 -53.74 -53.08
CA GLU A 235 26.88 -53.64 -54.26
C GLU A 235 27.93 -54.79 -54.31
N LEU A 236 28.50 -55.13 -53.16
CA LEU A 236 29.43 -56.27 -53.04
C LEU A 236 28.73 -57.64 -53.26
N THR A 237 27.45 -57.77 -52.86
CA THR A 237 26.70 -59.01 -53.00
C THR A 237 26.26 -59.26 -54.44
N GLU A 238 25.87 -58.16 -55.12
CA GLU A 238 25.33 -58.24 -56.51
C GLU A 238 26.40 -58.22 -57.60
N ASN A 239 27.50 -57.44 -57.42
CA ASN A 239 28.46 -57.13 -58.50
C ASN A 239 29.93 -57.15 -58.00
N PHE A 240 30.35 -58.16 -57.26
CA PHE A 240 31.74 -58.22 -56.79
C PHE A 240 32.72 -58.44 -57.94
N LEU A 241 33.58 -57.48 -58.21
CA LEU A 241 34.70 -57.52 -59.14
C LEU A 241 36.02 -57.64 -58.36
N PRO A 242 36.79 -58.71 -58.42
CA PRO A 242 38.05 -58.89 -57.67
C PRO A 242 39.09 -57.82 -57.89
N GLU A 243 39.06 -57.20 -59.04
CA GLU A 243 40.02 -56.14 -59.46
C GLU A 243 39.86 -54.81 -58.71
N VAL A 244 38.72 -54.60 -58.08
CA VAL A 244 38.37 -53.35 -57.40
C VAL A 244 38.38 -53.47 -55.86
N LYS A 245 38.89 -54.59 -55.33
CA LYS A 245 38.94 -54.91 -53.90
C LYS A 245 39.60 -53.77 -53.09
N ASP A 246 40.71 -53.23 -53.54
CA ASP A 246 41.45 -52.19 -52.81
C ASP A 246 40.68 -50.86 -52.75
N GLU A 247 39.79 -50.57 -53.68
CA GLU A 247 38.91 -49.43 -53.66
C GLU A 247 37.79 -49.58 -52.65
N TYR A 248 37.20 -50.75 -52.53
CA TYR A 248 36.19 -51.05 -51.52
C TYR A 248 36.76 -50.96 -50.09
N LEU A 249 37.99 -51.42 -49.85
CA LEU A 249 38.69 -51.30 -48.58
C LEU A 249 38.90 -49.81 -48.19
N LYS A 250 39.34 -49.00 -49.11
CA LYS A 250 39.50 -47.55 -48.87
C LYS A 250 38.18 -46.85 -48.53
N ARG A 251 37.08 -47.24 -49.15
CA ARG A 251 35.75 -46.71 -48.88
C ARG A 251 35.26 -47.15 -47.50
N LEU A 252 35.54 -48.37 -47.06
CA LEU A 252 35.20 -48.89 -45.73
C LEU A 252 36.03 -48.18 -44.65
N ASP A 253 37.34 -48.00 -44.84
CA ASP A 253 38.21 -47.24 -43.94
C ASP A 253 37.73 -45.79 -43.75
N LEU A 254 37.25 -45.17 -44.82
CA LEU A 254 36.72 -43.80 -44.78
C LEU A 254 35.42 -43.74 -43.96
N LEU A 255 34.54 -44.75 -44.09
CA LEU A 255 33.31 -44.87 -43.28
C LEU A 255 33.64 -45.14 -41.81
N GLU A 256 34.61 -45.98 -41.49
CA GLU A 256 35.09 -46.23 -40.15
C GLU A 256 35.62 -44.97 -39.52
N TYR A 257 36.44 -44.20 -40.22
CA TYR A 257 36.93 -42.90 -39.77
C TYR A 257 35.79 -41.90 -39.49
N GLN A 258 34.79 -41.85 -40.37
CA GLN A 258 33.61 -41.01 -40.15
C GLN A 258 32.73 -41.46 -38.95
N ALA A 259 32.70 -42.75 -38.68
CA ALA A 259 31.99 -43.34 -37.53
C ALA A 259 32.70 -43.00 -36.21
N LEU A 260 34.03 -42.98 -36.20
CA LEU A 260 34.86 -42.62 -35.04
C LEU A 260 34.80 -41.12 -34.70
N GLN A 261 34.34 -40.26 -35.62
CA GLN A 261 34.17 -38.81 -35.40
C GLN A 261 32.76 -38.41 -34.99
N LEU A 262 31.86 -39.32 -34.80
CA LEU A 262 30.50 -39.08 -34.36
C LEU A 262 30.39 -38.92 -32.85
#